data_00f15ad2d00424a1dfff749cd9a85e29
#
_entry.id   00f15ad2d00424a1dfff749cd9a85e29
#
_cell.length_a   1.000
_cell.length_b   1.000
_cell.length_c   1.000
_cell.angle_alpha   90.00
_cell.angle_beta   90.00
_cell.angle_gamma   90.00
#
_symmetry.space_group_name_H-M   'P 1'
#
loop_
_entity.id
_entity.type
_entity.pdbx_description
1 polymer ?
#
loop_
_entity_poly.entity_id
_entity_poly.type
_entity_poly.pdbx_seq_one_letter_code
_entity_poly.pdbx_strand_id
1 'polypeptide(L)'
;MTKVFCTIITSSHLGYAEALAKSLHAHGDDYLLYVLVVDSDSRDRSRPGLKVLSLPEVDCELSGLLARRYLDSGKHNEFRWSMKSVLLLHLLGREKAGKVIFVDPDIAFFKDPRFLFDLLDSSNVLLTPHWRCNDPSKDPANFRLLMTEGHFNAGFVAVSSGAEEALEWWARICLGRCERARSEGLFVDQSYLNLFPVYFDKVRIMRHRGCNVANWNLEMNRRELSDGKVKINGNDPVVFIHFTNSTIRGILRGEDEHLRPHLVQWLEWRGVGLESVAHLAAAPAAGTGSKVRRSLVHRARKRLFRLAAHLAEDIKPWMKSSPKQTPPH
;
A
#
# COMPACT_ATOMS: atom_id res chain seq x y z
N MET A 1 -5.64 24.32 14.43
CA MET A 1 -4.35 23.99 13.77
C MET A 1 -4.65 23.30 12.45
N THR A 2 -3.94 23.69 11.39
CA THR A 2 -4.05 23.06 10.07
C THR A 2 -3.66 21.61 10.13
N LYS A 3 -4.47 20.74 9.54
CA LYS A 3 -4.23 19.29 9.44
C LYS A 3 -3.61 18.98 8.09
N VAL A 4 -2.38 18.48 8.12
CA VAL A 4 -1.56 18.31 6.93
C VAL A 4 -1.65 16.88 6.39
N PHE A 5 -2.07 16.79 5.14
CA PHE A 5 -1.98 15.58 4.30
C PHE A 5 -0.93 15.78 3.22
N CYS A 6 -0.38 14.68 2.70
CA CYS A 6 0.49 14.74 1.53
C CYS A 6 0.31 13.53 0.62
N THR A 7 0.67 13.74 -0.65
CA THR A 7 0.69 12.70 -1.69
C THR A 7 1.79 12.96 -2.70
N ILE A 8 2.16 11.93 -3.47
CA ILE A 8 3.17 12.01 -4.53
C ILE A 8 2.55 11.53 -5.83
N ILE A 9 2.66 12.34 -6.88
CA ILE A 9 2.06 12.06 -8.19
C ILE A 9 3.03 12.35 -9.33
N THR A 10 2.67 11.89 -10.53
CA THR A 10 3.11 12.47 -11.79
C THR A 10 2.06 13.49 -12.26
N SER A 11 2.44 14.39 -13.16
CA SER A 11 1.55 15.42 -13.72
C SER A 11 0.25 14.86 -14.31
N SER A 12 0.32 13.66 -14.89
CA SER A 12 -0.85 12.94 -15.42
C SER A 12 -1.89 12.54 -14.36
N HIS A 13 -1.54 12.60 -13.07
CA HIS A 13 -2.39 12.23 -11.94
C HIS A 13 -2.93 13.43 -11.15
N LEU A 14 -2.80 14.65 -11.67
CA LEU A 14 -3.32 15.86 -10.99
C LEU A 14 -4.81 15.75 -10.65
N GLY A 15 -5.65 15.19 -11.54
CA GLY A 15 -7.06 14.98 -11.25
C GLY A 15 -7.35 14.05 -10.07
N TYR A 16 -6.44 13.14 -9.73
CA TYR A 16 -6.54 12.31 -8.52
C TYR A 16 -6.26 13.15 -7.26
N ALA A 17 -5.20 13.95 -7.28
CA ALA A 17 -4.86 14.84 -6.16
C ALA A 17 -5.97 15.88 -5.92
N GLU A 18 -6.60 16.38 -7.00
CA GLU A 18 -7.75 17.29 -6.89
C GLU A 18 -8.98 16.61 -6.27
N ALA A 19 -9.26 15.36 -6.61
CA ALA A 19 -10.35 14.61 -5.98
C ALA A 19 -10.06 14.33 -4.51
N LEU A 20 -8.81 13.99 -4.16
CA LEU A 20 -8.37 13.82 -2.78
C LEU A 20 -8.57 15.11 -1.98
N ALA A 21 -8.13 16.27 -2.52
CA ALA A 21 -8.33 17.57 -1.88
C ALA A 21 -9.82 17.88 -1.65
N LYS A 22 -10.67 17.67 -2.68
CA LYS A 22 -12.13 17.87 -2.57
C LYS A 22 -12.73 16.95 -1.51
N SER A 23 -12.30 15.71 -1.43
CA SER A 23 -12.79 14.75 -0.43
C SER A 23 -12.44 15.17 1.00
N LEU A 24 -11.26 15.77 1.22
CA LEU A 24 -10.87 16.32 2.51
C LEU A 24 -11.68 17.58 2.85
N HIS A 25 -11.80 18.53 1.91
CA HIS A 25 -12.54 19.78 2.12
C HIS A 25 -14.05 19.57 2.32
N ALA A 26 -14.62 18.45 1.86
CA ALA A 26 -16.00 18.08 2.19
C ALA A 26 -16.24 17.90 3.70
N HIS A 27 -15.17 17.84 4.51
CA HIS A 27 -15.22 17.64 5.96
C HIS A 27 -14.68 18.83 6.77
N GLY A 28 -14.21 19.90 6.12
CA GLY A 28 -13.72 21.11 6.76
C GLY A 28 -12.63 21.82 5.98
N ASP A 29 -12.44 23.11 6.28
CA ASP A 29 -11.47 23.97 5.59
C ASP A 29 -10.08 23.95 6.27
N ASP A 30 -9.91 23.23 7.38
CA ASP A 30 -8.68 23.14 8.14
C ASP A 30 -7.72 22.03 7.64
N TYR A 31 -8.05 21.42 6.51
CA TYR A 31 -7.21 20.43 5.83
C TYR A 31 -6.36 21.08 4.74
N LEU A 32 -5.06 20.78 4.74
CA LEU A 32 -4.10 21.19 3.72
C LEU A 32 -3.45 19.96 3.09
N LEU A 33 -3.60 19.81 1.79
CA LEU A 33 -2.97 18.76 1.02
C LEU A 33 -1.71 19.28 0.32
N TYR A 34 -0.54 18.73 0.66
CA TYR A 34 0.69 18.89 -0.10
C TYR A 34 0.78 17.83 -1.20
N VAL A 35 1.06 18.25 -2.42
CA VAL A 35 1.15 17.38 -3.59
C VAL A 35 2.54 17.54 -4.19
N LEU A 36 3.40 16.51 -4.04
CA LEU A 36 4.69 16.49 -4.73
C LEU A 36 4.49 15.95 -6.16
N VAL A 37 4.78 16.78 -7.16
CA VAL A 37 4.82 16.38 -8.57
C VAL A 37 6.27 16.09 -8.95
N VAL A 38 6.55 14.84 -9.36
CA VAL A 38 7.94 14.38 -9.52
C VAL A 38 8.49 14.50 -10.96
N ASP A 39 7.65 14.79 -11.94
CA ASP A 39 7.98 14.80 -13.38
C ASP A 39 7.81 16.16 -14.05
N SER A 40 7.31 17.17 -13.35
CA SER A 40 7.12 18.51 -13.87
C SER A 40 7.04 19.56 -12.77
N ASP A 41 7.20 20.84 -13.15
CA ASP A 41 6.87 21.96 -12.29
C ASP A 41 5.38 22.32 -12.50
N SER A 42 4.55 22.03 -11.52
CA SER A 42 3.10 22.27 -11.53
C SER A 42 2.68 23.17 -10.36
N ARG A 43 3.58 24.02 -9.83
CA ARG A 43 3.33 24.89 -8.67
C ARG A 43 2.23 25.90 -8.92
N ASP A 44 1.99 26.27 -10.17
CA ASP A 44 0.86 27.11 -10.63
C ASP A 44 -0.52 26.51 -10.31
N ARG A 45 -0.58 25.21 -10.02
CA ARG A 45 -1.79 24.50 -9.59
C ARG A 45 -2.10 24.63 -8.10
N SER A 46 -1.25 25.31 -7.33
CA SER A 46 -1.51 25.59 -5.92
C SER A 46 -2.72 26.52 -5.74
N ARG A 47 -3.56 26.22 -4.74
CA ARG A 47 -4.76 26.98 -4.38
C ARG A 47 -5.08 26.79 -2.90
N PRO A 48 -6.03 27.52 -2.32
CA PRO A 48 -6.43 27.31 -0.92
C PRO A 48 -6.72 25.83 -0.64
N GLY A 49 -6.10 25.30 0.42
CA GLY A 49 -6.20 23.90 0.83
C GLY A 49 -5.39 22.88 0.01
N LEU A 50 -4.72 23.31 -1.08
CA LEU A 50 -3.87 22.45 -1.90
C LEU A 50 -2.57 23.17 -2.27
N LYS A 51 -1.45 22.70 -1.75
CA LYS A 51 -0.10 23.20 -2.08
C LYS A 51 0.65 22.20 -2.93
N VAL A 52 1.01 22.60 -4.14
CA VAL A 52 1.79 21.78 -5.06
C VAL A 52 3.26 22.10 -4.90
N LEU A 53 4.08 21.06 -4.72
CA LEU A 53 5.53 21.12 -4.64
C LEU A 53 6.13 20.49 -5.90
N SER A 54 7.23 21.06 -6.35
CA SER A 54 8.11 20.46 -7.34
C SER A 54 9.27 19.72 -6.67
N LEU A 55 9.94 18.85 -7.40
CA LEU A 55 11.03 18.03 -6.85
C LEU A 55 12.18 18.86 -6.24
N PRO A 56 12.63 19.99 -6.84
CA PRO A 56 13.65 20.83 -6.25
C PRO A 56 13.30 21.42 -4.87
N GLU A 57 12.02 21.58 -4.52
CA GLU A 57 11.62 22.10 -3.20
C GLU A 57 11.82 21.07 -2.10
N VAL A 58 11.80 19.77 -2.45
CA VAL A 58 12.01 18.63 -1.53
C VAL A 58 13.45 18.11 -1.62
N ASP A 59 14.37 18.89 -2.23
CA ASP A 59 15.73 18.46 -2.42
C ASP A 59 16.51 18.35 -1.10
N CYS A 60 17.15 17.20 -0.91
CA CYS A 60 18.03 16.85 0.19
C CYS A 60 18.99 15.72 -0.25
N GLU A 61 19.93 15.33 0.60
CA GLU A 61 20.86 14.25 0.29
C GLU A 61 20.14 12.95 -0.13
N LEU A 62 19.10 12.56 0.62
CA LEU A 62 18.35 11.33 0.35
C LEU A 62 17.57 11.40 -0.97
N SER A 63 16.90 12.51 -1.28
CA SER A 63 16.19 12.68 -2.56
C SER A 63 17.16 12.60 -3.74
N GLY A 64 18.34 13.24 -3.64
CA GLY A 64 19.37 13.18 -4.65
C GLY A 64 19.96 11.77 -4.86
N LEU A 65 20.16 11.01 -3.76
CA LEU A 65 20.59 9.60 -3.84
C LEU A 65 19.52 8.71 -4.51
N LEU A 66 18.26 8.89 -4.14
CA LEU A 66 17.13 8.15 -4.73
C LEU A 66 16.95 8.49 -6.21
N ALA A 67 17.11 9.76 -6.60
CA ALA A 67 17.04 10.18 -8.00
C ALA A 67 18.12 9.49 -8.83
N ARG A 68 19.38 9.54 -8.40
CA ARG A 68 20.50 8.81 -9.05
C ARG A 68 20.25 7.32 -9.15
N ARG A 69 19.69 6.71 -8.11
CA ARG A 69 19.42 5.26 -8.06
C ARG A 69 18.34 4.84 -9.03
N TYR A 70 17.24 5.60 -9.09
CA TYR A 70 16.02 5.18 -9.75
C TYR A 70 15.67 5.98 -11.00
N LEU A 71 15.72 7.33 -10.98
CA LEU A 71 15.40 8.13 -12.16
C LEU A 71 16.40 7.96 -13.29
N ASP A 72 17.69 7.99 -12.98
CA ASP A 72 18.75 7.80 -13.99
C ASP A 72 18.70 6.39 -14.63
N SER A 73 18.05 5.45 -13.93
CA SER A 73 17.81 4.08 -14.41
C SER A 73 16.41 3.88 -15.03
N GLY A 74 15.62 4.94 -15.21
CA GLY A 74 14.25 4.88 -15.76
C GLY A 74 13.22 4.22 -14.85
N LYS A 75 13.53 4.03 -13.57
CA LYS A 75 12.67 3.39 -12.57
C LYS A 75 11.80 4.41 -11.83
N HIS A 76 10.92 5.11 -12.59
CA HIS A 76 10.11 6.21 -12.08
C HIS A 76 9.14 5.80 -10.95
N ASN A 77 8.63 4.58 -10.98
CA ASN A 77 7.73 4.08 -9.93
C ASN A 77 8.50 3.83 -8.63
N GLU A 78 9.66 3.18 -8.70
CA GLU A 78 10.52 2.91 -7.56
C GLU A 78 10.98 4.22 -6.90
N PHE A 79 11.32 5.22 -7.71
CA PHE A 79 11.62 6.57 -7.22
C PHE A 79 10.44 7.14 -6.43
N ARG A 80 9.24 7.18 -7.04
CA ARG A 80 8.05 7.75 -6.42
C ARG A 80 7.68 7.04 -5.11
N TRP A 81 7.78 5.71 -5.07
CA TRP A 81 7.52 4.94 -3.85
C TRP A 81 8.54 5.26 -2.74
N SER A 82 9.82 5.33 -3.09
CA SER A 82 10.90 5.63 -2.14
C SER A 82 10.84 7.07 -1.60
N MET A 83 10.27 8.01 -2.35
CA MET A 83 10.15 9.41 -1.94
C MET A 83 9.10 9.66 -0.85
N LYS A 84 8.26 8.69 -0.48
CA LYS A 84 7.22 8.87 0.56
C LYS A 84 7.83 9.29 1.90
N SER A 85 8.83 8.58 2.35
CA SER A 85 9.54 8.91 3.60
C SER A 85 10.26 10.26 3.53
N VAL A 86 10.85 10.60 2.39
CA VAL A 86 11.53 11.90 2.19
C VAL A 86 10.54 13.06 2.24
N LEU A 87 9.39 12.93 1.59
CA LEU A 87 8.34 13.97 1.65
C LEU A 87 7.82 14.16 3.08
N LEU A 88 7.60 13.06 3.82
CA LEU A 88 7.18 13.13 5.22
C LEU A 88 8.24 13.83 6.09
N LEU A 89 9.52 13.52 5.93
CA LEU A 89 10.63 14.20 6.61
C LEU A 89 10.69 15.70 6.29
N HIS A 90 10.52 16.04 5.00
CA HIS A 90 10.49 17.43 4.55
C HIS A 90 9.38 18.22 5.25
N LEU A 91 8.16 17.66 5.31
CA LEU A 91 7.01 18.35 5.90
C LEU A 91 7.12 18.47 7.42
N LEU A 92 7.65 17.47 8.11
CA LEU A 92 7.92 17.56 9.55
C LEU A 92 9.00 18.60 9.87
N GLY A 93 10.11 18.59 9.13
CA GLY A 93 11.26 19.42 9.39
C GLY A 93 11.13 20.84 8.84
N ARG A 94 11.02 21.00 7.52
CA ARG A 94 11.05 22.32 6.86
C ARG A 94 9.73 23.08 6.96
N GLU A 95 8.61 22.40 6.78
CA GLU A 95 7.27 23.03 6.90
C GLU A 95 6.76 23.04 8.34
N LYS A 96 7.52 22.44 9.28
CA LYS A 96 7.22 22.36 10.72
C LYS A 96 5.81 21.87 11.03
N ALA A 97 5.29 20.97 10.18
CA ALA A 97 4.03 20.30 10.43
C ALA A 97 4.23 19.31 11.59
N GLY A 98 3.60 19.53 12.73
CA GLY A 98 3.75 18.64 13.88
C GLY A 98 3.21 17.23 13.64
N LYS A 99 2.26 17.08 12.70
CA LYS A 99 1.65 15.82 12.28
C LYS A 99 1.37 15.86 10.78
N VAL A 100 1.68 14.77 10.07
CA VAL A 100 1.47 14.64 8.62
C VAL A 100 0.90 13.27 8.30
N ILE A 101 -0.07 13.21 7.40
CA ILE A 101 -0.65 11.97 6.89
C ILE A 101 -0.33 11.85 5.40
N PHE A 102 0.49 10.87 5.04
CA PHE A 102 0.67 10.48 3.65
C PHE A 102 -0.48 9.58 3.20
N VAL A 103 -1.02 9.86 2.03
CA VAL A 103 -2.02 9.02 1.36
C VAL A 103 -1.70 8.89 -0.13
N ASP A 104 -1.93 7.70 -0.69
CA ASP A 104 -1.86 7.51 -2.14
C ASP A 104 -2.96 8.34 -2.84
N PRO A 105 -2.73 8.86 -4.05
CA PRO A 105 -3.64 9.82 -4.69
C PRO A 105 -5.00 9.23 -5.08
N ASP A 106 -5.12 7.91 -5.14
CA ASP A 106 -6.36 7.17 -5.40
C ASP A 106 -7.15 6.83 -4.12
N ILE A 107 -6.85 7.51 -3.02
CA ILE A 107 -7.64 7.49 -1.78
C ILE A 107 -8.63 8.67 -1.78
N ALA A 108 -9.84 8.43 -1.25
CA ALA A 108 -10.81 9.48 -0.96
C ALA A 108 -11.48 9.26 0.39
N PHE A 109 -11.78 10.37 1.08
CA PHE A 109 -12.40 10.39 2.39
C PHE A 109 -13.90 10.62 2.27
N PHE A 110 -14.68 9.83 3.02
CA PHE A 110 -16.16 9.88 3.07
C PHE A 110 -16.66 10.20 4.48
N LYS A 111 -15.75 10.36 5.42
CA LYS A 111 -16.02 10.81 6.78
C LYS A 111 -14.83 11.64 7.29
N ASP A 112 -15.11 12.54 8.24
CA ASP A 112 -14.12 13.42 8.85
C ASP A 112 -12.92 12.61 9.38
N PRO A 113 -11.71 12.82 8.84
CA PRO A 113 -10.50 12.10 9.25
C PRO A 113 -9.81 12.70 10.48
N ARG A 114 -10.40 13.67 11.17
CA ARG A 114 -9.79 14.42 12.31
C ARG A 114 -9.21 13.48 13.37
N PHE A 115 -9.95 12.44 13.73
CA PHE A 115 -9.51 11.47 14.74
C PHE A 115 -8.17 10.79 14.43
N LEU A 116 -7.76 10.75 13.15
CA LEU A 116 -6.45 10.21 12.76
C LEU A 116 -5.31 11.04 13.32
N PHE A 117 -5.50 12.36 13.41
CA PHE A 117 -4.53 13.27 14.03
C PHE A 117 -4.53 13.13 15.55
N ASP A 118 -5.68 12.86 16.16
CA ASP A 118 -5.78 12.64 17.61
C ASP A 118 -5.04 11.35 18.02
N LEU A 119 -5.05 10.32 17.16
CA LEU A 119 -4.27 9.10 17.39
C LEU A 119 -2.75 9.34 17.42
N LEU A 120 -2.27 10.37 16.73
CA LEU A 120 -0.86 10.77 16.71
C LEU A 120 -0.44 11.58 17.95
N ASP A 121 -1.35 11.96 18.84
CA ASP A 121 -0.98 12.62 20.11
C ASP A 121 -0.18 11.68 21.03
N SER A 122 -0.40 10.37 20.89
CA SER A 122 0.25 9.32 21.69
C SER A 122 1.11 8.36 20.89
N SER A 123 1.32 8.62 19.59
CA SER A 123 2.12 7.77 18.71
C SER A 123 2.92 8.59 17.70
N ASN A 124 4.12 8.10 17.35
CA ASN A 124 4.97 8.71 16.35
C ASN A 124 4.59 8.27 14.94
N VAL A 125 4.13 7.04 14.79
CA VAL A 125 3.72 6.45 13.50
C VAL A 125 2.38 5.74 13.66
N LEU A 126 1.48 5.94 12.69
CA LEU A 126 0.22 5.22 12.59
C LEU A 126 0.18 4.46 11.25
N LEU A 127 0.09 3.13 11.32
CA LEU A 127 0.04 2.25 10.17
C LEU A 127 -1.36 1.65 10.01
N THR A 128 -1.83 1.53 8.77
CA THR A 128 -3.10 0.87 8.47
C THR A 128 -2.91 -0.53 7.89
N PRO A 129 -3.51 -1.56 8.49
CA PRO A 129 -3.44 -2.91 7.95
C PRO A 129 -4.20 -3.04 6.63
N HIS A 130 -3.76 -3.98 5.79
CA HIS A 130 -4.54 -4.38 4.61
C HIS A 130 -5.85 -5.08 4.99
N TRP A 131 -5.93 -5.72 6.15
CA TRP A 131 -7.04 -6.57 6.54
C TRP A 131 -7.37 -7.64 5.49
N ARG A 132 -6.33 -8.22 4.87
CA ARG A 132 -6.48 -9.37 3.99
C ARG A 132 -7.02 -10.57 4.75
N CYS A 133 -7.58 -11.55 4.03
CA CYS A 133 -8.06 -12.78 4.64
C CYS A 133 -6.93 -13.45 5.45
N ASN A 134 -7.20 -13.72 6.73
CA ASN A 134 -6.25 -14.34 7.65
C ASN A 134 -6.45 -15.86 7.79
N ASP A 135 -7.36 -16.43 7.00
CA ASP A 135 -7.65 -17.86 6.96
C ASP A 135 -7.33 -18.42 5.56
N PRO A 136 -6.23 -19.20 5.43
CA PRO A 136 -5.82 -19.75 4.13
C PRO A 136 -6.83 -20.78 3.56
N SER A 137 -7.75 -21.29 4.37
CA SER A 137 -8.79 -22.21 3.89
C SER A 137 -9.91 -21.48 3.16
N LYS A 138 -10.19 -20.21 3.52
CA LYS A 138 -11.23 -19.36 2.92
C LYS A 138 -10.74 -18.70 1.63
N ASP A 139 -9.59 -18.04 1.68
CA ASP A 139 -8.98 -17.39 0.52
C ASP A 139 -7.46 -17.57 0.52
N PRO A 140 -6.97 -18.71 0.00
CA PRO A 140 -5.53 -19.02 -0.01
C PRO A 140 -4.72 -18.04 -0.88
N ALA A 141 -5.34 -17.40 -1.88
CA ALA A 141 -4.66 -16.44 -2.74
C ALA A 141 -4.44 -15.12 -2.01
N ASN A 142 -5.46 -14.61 -1.34
CA ASN A 142 -5.40 -13.37 -0.55
C ASN A 142 -4.50 -13.55 0.68
N PHE A 143 -4.60 -14.69 1.39
CA PHE A 143 -3.70 -15.03 2.50
C PHE A 143 -2.23 -15.02 2.07
N ARG A 144 -1.90 -15.59 0.91
CA ARG A 144 -0.53 -15.57 0.39
C ARG A 144 -0.03 -14.14 0.17
N LEU A 145 -0.89 -13.22 -0.28
CA LEU A 145 -0.52 -11.82 -0.46
C LEU A 145 -0.25 -11.12 0.88
N LEU A 146 -0.91 -11.54 1.97
CA LEU A 146 -0.58 -11.06 3.31
C LEU A 146 0.89 -11.32 3.66
N MET A 147 1.41 -12.50 3.27
CA MET A 147 2.79 -12.90 3.54
C MET A 147 3.81 -12.31 2.57
N THR A 148 3.41 -11.97 1.34
CA THR A 148 4.33 -11.57 0.26
C THR A 148 4.28 -10.09 -0.10
N GLU A 149 3.25 -9.36 0.30
CA GLU A 149 3.10 -7.92 0.07
C GLU A 149 3.15 -7.08 1.35
N GLY A 150 3.09 -7.72 2.51
CA GLY A 150 3.13 -7.05 3.81
C GLY A 150 1.76 -6.88 4.46
N HIS A 151 1.80 -6.67 5.78
CA HIS A 151 0.61 -6.53 6.63
C HIS A 151 -0.01 -5.13 6.52
N PHE A 152 0.82 -4.11 6.28
CA PHE A 152 0.41 -2.70 6.25
C PHE A 152 0.40 -2.17 4.82
N ASN A 153 -0.50 -1.21 4.56
CA ASN A 153 -0.61 -0.54 3.28
C ASN A 153 0.19 0.76 3.29
N ALA A 154 1.23 0.84 2.46
CA ALA A 154 2.01 2.07 2.29
C ALA A 154 1.25 3.19 1.56
N GLY A 155 0.04 2.93 1.10
CA GLY A 155 -0.88 3.97 0.62
C GLY A 155 -1.47 4.85 1.72
N PHE A 156 -1.23 4.52 3.00
CA PHE A 156 -1.54 5.36 4.16
C PHE A 156 -0.46 5.18 5.22
N VAL A 157 0.26 6.25 5.52
CA VAL A 157 1.21 6.31 6.64
C VAL A 157 1.05 7.67 7.32
N ALA A 158 0.70 7.69 8.60
CA ALA A 158 0.60 8.93 9.35
C ALA A 158 1.73 9.02 10.36
N VAL A 159 2.29 10.22 10.54
CA VAL A 159 3.45 10.48 11.39
C VAL A 159 3.29 11.75 12.19
N SER A 160 3.96 11.79 13.35
CA SER A 160 4.17 12.99 14.15
C SER A 160 5.66 13.25 14.33
N SER A 161 6.01 14.42 14.89
CA SER A 161 7.37 14.71 15.34
C SER A 161 7.83 13.59 16.29
N GLY A 162 9.02 13.05 16.03
CA GLY A 162 9.56 11.84 16.68
C GLY A 162 9.54 10.60 15.81
N ALA A 163 9.03 10.70 14.55
CA ALA A 163 9.10 9.64 13.56
C ALA A 163 10.34 9.71 12.66
N GLU A 164 11.20 10.71 12.83
CA GLU A 164 12.28 11.05 11.91
C GLU A 164 13.24 9.86 11.71
N GLU A 165 13.63 9.18 12.78
CA GLU A 165 14.51 8.00 12.72
C GLU A 165 13.89 6.88 11.87
N ALA A 166 12.62 6.57 12.08
CA ALA A 166 11.91 5.56 11.31
C ALA A 166 11.79 5.93 9.82
N LEU A 167 11.55 7.21 9.53
CA LEU A 167 11.44 7.72 8.17
C LEU A 167 12.78 7.72 7.44
N GLU A 168 13.88 8.13 8.10
CA GLU A 168 15.22 8.06 7.55
C GLU A 168 15.63 6.62 7.26
N TRP A 169 15.38 5.71 8.21
CA TRP A 169 15.61 4.29 8.01
C TRP A 169 14.83 3.78 6.79
N TRP A 170 13.55 4.14 6.66
CA TRP A 170 12.71 3.73 5.53
C TRP A 170 13.24 4.25 4.19
N ALA A 171 13.67 5.52 4.12
CA ALA A 171 14.31 6.08 2.94
C ALA A 171 15.59 5.33 2.56
N ARG A 172 16.47 5.05 3.53
CA ARG A 172 17.76 4.37 3.32
C ARG A 172 17.57 2.92 2.87
N ILE A 173 16.62 2.19 3.45
CA ILE A 173 16.37 0.81 3.02
C ILE A 173 15.74 0.76 1.63
N CYS A 174 14.84 1.70 1.30
CA CYS A 174 14.31 1.86 -0.05
C CYS A 174 15.40 2.26 -1.06
N LEU A 175 16.39 3.06 -0.65
CA LEU A 175 17.57 3.35 -1.50
C LEU A 175 18.34 2.08 -1.82
N GLY A 176 18.48 1.15 -0.87
CA GLY A 176 19.09 -0.15 -1.09
C GLY A 176 18.29 -1.00 -2.07
N ARG A 177 16.99 -1.16 -1.82
CA ARG A 177 16.11 -2.00 -2.63
C ARG A 177 14.64 -1.59 -2.50
N CYS A 178 14.02 -1.15 -3.60
CA CYS A 178 12.58 -0.83 -3.67
C CYS A 178 12.00 -1.43 -4.95
N GLU A 179 11.60 -2.70 -4.93
CA GLU A 179 11.12 -3.44 -6.09
C GLU A 179 10.07 -4.49 -5.74
N ARG A 180 9.41 -5.05 -6.76
CA ARG A 180 8.42 -6.14 -6.60
C ARG A 180 9.09 -7.49 -6.70
N ALA A 181 9.57 -8.05 -5.59
CA ALA A 181 10.17 -9.38 -5.48
C ALA A 181 9.38 -10.26 -4.49
N ARG A 182 8.10 -10.52 -4.80
CA ARG A 182 7.17 -11.25 -3.93
C ARG A 182 7.65 -12.64 -3.51
N SER A 183 8.45 -13.31 -4.34
CA SER A 183 9.04 -14.61 -3.99
C SER A 183 10.03 -14.52 -2.83
N GLU A 184 10.54 -13.33 -2.56
CA GLU A 184 11.48 -13.02 -1.49
C GLU A 184 10.80 -12.28 -0.32
N GLY A 185 9.47 -12.13 -0.34
CA GLY A 185 8.73 -11.38 0.66
C GLY A 185 8.88 -9.86 0.55
N LEU A 186 9.40 -9.36 -0.59
CA LEU A 186 9.59 -7.93 -0.82
C LEU A 186 8.56 -7.39 -1.79
N PHE A 187 7.89 -6.32 -1.37
CA PHE A 187 6.93 -5.59 -2.20
C PHE A 187 7.13 -4.09 -2.01
N VAL A 188 7.95 -3.52 -2.89
CA VAL A 188 8.32 -2.11 -3.00
C VAL A 188 8.71 -1.49 -1.64
N ASP A 189 8.24 -0.31 -1.32
CA ASP A 189 8.41 0.38 -0.04
C ASP A 189 7.57 -0.24 1.10
N GLN A 190 6.51 -0.96 0.75
CA GLN A 190 5.46 -1.41 1.65
C GLN A 190 5.89 -2.53 2.62
N SER A 191 6.65 -3.52 2.15
CA SER A 191 7.06 -4.66 3.00
C SER A 191 7.88 -4.21 4.20
N TYR A 192 8.61 -3.11 4.09
CA TYR A 192 9.44 -2.57 5.16
C TYR A 192 8.61 -2.05 6.33
N LEU A 193 7.37 -1.63 6.12
CA LEU A 193 6.48 -1.19 7.19
C LEU A 193 6.17 -2.30 8.21
N ASN A 194 6.34 -3.58 7.84
CA ASN A 194 6.19 -4.70 8.78
C ASN A 194 7.21 -4.64 9.93
N LEU A 195 8.34 -4.01 9.68
CA LEU A 195 9.45 -3.90 10.63
C LEU A 195 9.29 -2.72 11.60
N PHE A 196 8.44 -1.72 11.24
CA PHE A 196 8.24 -0.54 12.08
C PHE A 196 7.84 -0.87 13.52
N PRO A 197 6.81 -1.72 13.77
CA PRO A 197 6.43 -2.05 15.15
C PRO A 197 7.48 -2.86 15.92
N VAL A 198 8.52 -3.37 15.24
CA VAL A 198 9.59 -4.17 15.84
C VAL A 198 10.79 -3.32 16.23
N TYR A 199 11.12 -2.30 15.40
CA TYR A 199 12.37 -1.55 15.57
C TYR A 199 12.18 -0.12 16.06
N PHE A 200 10.93 0.42 16.03
CA PHE A 200 10.67 1.80 16.41
C PHE A 200 9.58 1.89 17.46
N ASP A 201 9.79 2.80 18.43
CA ASP A 201 8.83 3.06 19.49
C ASP A 201 7.60 3.84 19.01
N LYS A 202 6.52 3.75 19.80
CA LYS A 202 5.28 4.51 19.55
C LYS A 202 4.69 4.32 18.17
N VAL A 203 4.86 3.13 17.57
CA VAL A 203 4.17 2.72 16.35
C VAL A 203 2.81 2.14 16.72
N ARG A 204 1.75 2.79 16.23
CA ARG A 204 0.37 2.39 16.45
C ARG A 204 -0.23 1.74 15.22
N ILE A 205 -1.00 0.68 15.41
CA ILE A 205 -1.74 0.00 14.34
C ILE A 205 -3.19 0.47 14.35
N MET A 206 -3.67 1.00 13.23
CA MET A 206 -5.06 1.41 13.01
C MET A 206 -5.99 0.22 13.14
N ARG A 207 -6.97 0.31 14.04
CA ARG A 207 -7.97 -0.75 14.25
C ARG A 207 -9.33 -0.45 13.66
N HIS A 208 -9.60 0.81 13.29
CA HIS A 208 -10.87 1.22 12.69
C HIS A 208 -11.03 0.61 11.29
N ARG A 209 -12.01 -0.29 11.14
CA ARG A 209 -12.21 -1.08 9.92
C ARG A 209 -12.69 -0.29 8.71
N GLY A 210 -13.30 0.86 8.94
CA GLY A 210 -13.70 1.80 7.88
C GLY A 210 -12.54 2.59 7.26
N CYS A 211 -11.32 2.42 7.77
CA CYS A 211 -10.09 2.97 7.18
C CYS A 211 -9.48 1.98 6.20
N ASN A 212 -9.04 2.46 5.03
CA ASN A 212 -8.40 1.66 3.98
C ASN A 212 -9.33 0.55 3.41
N VAL A 213 -10.60 0.91 3.18
CA VAL A 213 -11.58 0.01 2.56
C VAL A 213 -11.20 -0.22 1.10
N ALA A 214 -11.11 -1.49 0.69
CA ALA A 214 -10.73 -1.87 -0.67
C ALA A 214 -11.10 -3.34 -0.96
N ASN A 215 -10.99 -3.77 -2.22
CA ASN A 215 -11.35 -5.13 -2.61
C ASN A 215 -10.56 -6.23 -1.88
N TRP A 216 -9.30 -5.97 -1.52
CA TRP A 216 -8.45 -6.98 -0.84
C TRP A 216 -8.89 -7.31 0.58
N ASN A 217 -9.75 -6.51 1.19
CA ASN A 217 -10.26 -6.77 2.55
C ASN A 217 -11.75 -7.10 2.60
N LEU A 218 -12.36 -7.42 1.48
CA LEU A 218 -13.80 -7.70 1.39
C LEU A 218 -14.22 -8.85 2.33
N GLU A 219 -13.41 -9.90 2.44
CA GLU A 219 -13.67 -11.06 3.30
C GLU A 219 -13.65 -10.69 4.81
N MET A 220 -12.70 -9.84 5.22
CA MET A 220 -12.50 -9.48 6.63
C MET A 220 -13.27 -8.23 7.07
N ASN A 221 -13.67 -7.42 6.11
CA ASN A 221 -14.38 -6.15 6.30
C ASN A 221 -15.69 -6.18 5.52
N ARG A 222 -16.69 -6.88 6.02
CA ARG A 222 -18.01 -7.00 5.37
C ARG A 222 -18.67 -5.63 5.25
N ARG A 223 -19.22 -5.33 4.07
CA ARG A 223 -20.00 -4.12 3.84
C ARG A 223 -21.45 -4.43 4.18
N GLU A 224 -22.00 -3.70 5.12
CA GLU A 224 -23.38 -3.85 5.57
C GLU A 224 -24.10 -2.52 5.42
N LEU A 225 -25.29 -2.55 4.83
CA LEU A 225 -26.13 -1.36 4.70
C LEU A 225 -26.96 -1.19 5.96
N SER A 226 -26.79 -0.07 6.67
CA SER A 226 -27.57 0.30 7.86
C SER A 226 -27.97 1.76 7.73
N ASP A 227 -29.27 2.03 7.81
CA ASP A 227 -29.86 3.38 7.70
C ASP A 227 -29.39 4.14 6.43
N GLY A 228 -29.32 3.43 5.30
CA GLY A 228 -28.90 3.98 4.02
C GLY A 228 -27.39 4.27 3.93
N LYS A 229 -26.59 3.90 4.95
CA LYS A 229 -25.12 4.11 4.99
C LYS A 229 -24.39 2.78 5.07
N VAL A 230 -23.26 2.70 4.37
CA VAL A 230 -22.39 1.53 4.46
C VAL A 230 -21.60 1.56 5.76
N LYS A 231 -21.70 0.48 6.53
CA LYS A 231 -20.86 0.22 7.71
C LYS A 231 -20.02 -1.02 7.47
N ILE A 232 -18.84 -1.03 8.03
CA ILE A 232 -17.94 -2.17 7.99
C ILE A 232 -18.16 -3.01 9.24
N ASN A 233 -18.48 -4.30 9.05
CA ASN A 233 -18.79 -5.25 10.13
C ASN A 233 -19.90 -4.73 11.08
N GLY A 234 -20.86 -3.99 10.53
CA GLY A 234 -22.01 -3.44 11.27
C GLY A 234 -21.71 -2.22 12.15
N ASN A 235 -20.44 -1.91 12.44
CA ASN A 235 -20.06 -0.91 13.44
C ASN A 235 -19.33 0.29 12.84
N ASP A 236 -18.30 0.08 12.06
CA ASP A 236 -17.40 1.13 11.61
C ASP A 236 -17.93 1.81 10.35
N PRO A 237 -18.19 3.13 10.36
CA PRO A 237 -18.52 3.83 9.13
C PRO A 237 -17.30 3.84 8.18
N VAL A 238 -17.55 3.91 6.87
CA VAL A 238 -16.49 4.10 5.88
C VAL A 238 -15.86 5.46 6.07
N VAL A 239 -14.56 5.49 6.40
CA VAL A 239 -13.78 6.73 6.56
C VAL A 239 -13.08 7.06 5.25
N PHE A 240 -12.28 6.12 4.71
CA PHE A 240 -11.68 6.31 3.41
C PHE A 240 -11.57 4.98 2.63
N ILE A 241 -11.68 5.12 1.33
CA ILE A 241 -11.59 4.03 0.36
C ILE A 241 -10.34 4.23 -0.49
N HIS A 242 -9.63 3.13 -0.76
CA HIS A 242 -8.50 3.11 -1.68
C HIS A 242 -8.97 2.57 -3.04
N PHE A 243 -9.20 3.47 -4.00
CA PHE A 243 -9.74 3.18 -5.33
C PHE A 243 -8.66 2.65 -6.29
N THR A 244 -7.97 1.59 -5.89
CA THR A 244 -7.08 0.90 -6.85
C THR A 244 -7.88 0.34 -8.04
N ASN A 245 -7.21 0.08 -9.15
CA ASN A 245 -7.87 -0.55 -10.32
C ASN A 245 -8.59 -1.86 -9.96
N SER A 246 -8.10 -2.60 -8.97
CA SER A 246 -8.76 -3.84 -8.50
C SER A 246 -10.00 -3.54 -7.65
N THR A 247 -9.99 -2.50 -6.82
CA THR A 247 -11.16 -2.06 -6.06
C THR A 247 -12.27 -1.58 -6.99
N ILE A 248 -11.93 -0.70 -7.95
CA ILE A 248 -12.87 -0.20 -8.96
C ILE A 248 -13.47 -1.38 -9.76
N ARG A 249 -12.64 -2.32 -10.19
CA ARG A 249 -13.10 -3.52 -10.91
C ARG A 249 -14.09 -4.33 -10.10
N GLY A 250 -13.81 -4.60 -8.81
CA GLY A 250 -14.72 -5.34 -7.92
C GLY A 250 -16.07 -4.65 -7.80
N ILE A 251 -16.09 -3.32 -7.64
CA ILE A 251 -17.32 -2.53 -7.60
C ILE A 251 -18.10 -2.61 -8.93
N LEU A 252 -17.42 -2.45 -10.06
CA LEU A 252 -18.06 -2.47 -11.39
C LEU A 252 -18.64 -3.87 -11.74
N ARG A 253 -18.07 -4.93 -11.20
CA ARG A 253 -18.52 -6.33 -11.39
C ARG A 253 -19.62 -6.75 -10.41
N GLY A 254 -20.00 -5.88 -9.47
CA GLY A 254 -20.97 -6.23 -8.42
C GLY A 254 -20.40 -7.08 -7.29
N GLU A 255 -19.06 -7.29 -7.24
CA GLU A 255 -18.39 -8.01 -6.15
C GLU A 255 -18.41 -7.18 -4.83
N ASP A 256 -18.44 -5.86 -4.94
CA ASP A 256 -18.50 -4.89 -3.83
C ASP A 256 -19.47 -3.76 -4.17
N GLU A 257 -20.73 -4.12 -4.49
CA GLU A 257 -21.76 -3.18 -5.00
C GLU A 257 -22.13 -2.07 -4.01
N HIS A 258 -22.03 -2.33 -2.71
CA HIS A 258 -22.30 -1.34 -1.67
C HIS A 258 -21.39 -0.11 -1.74
N LEU A 259 -20.21 -0.24 -2.34
CA LEU A 259 -19.30 0.88 -2.56
C LEU A 259 -19.56 1.66 -3.86
N ARG A 260 -20.53 1.25 -4.68
CA ARG A 260 -20.84 1.94 -5.95
C ARG A 260 -21.19 3.42 -5.79
N PRO A 261 -21.98 3.87 -4.79
CA PRO A 261 -22.21 5.30 -4.57
C PRO A 261 -20.92 6.08 -4.27
N HIS A 262 -20.02 5.49 -3.49
CA HIS A 262 -18.72 6.11 -3.17
C HIS A 262 -17.82 6.22 -4.41
N LEU A 263 -17.84 5.22 -5.30
CA LEU A 263 -17.11 5.28 -6.57
C LEU A 263 -17.65 6.41 -7.46
N VAL A 264 -18.97 6.55 -7.58
CA VAL A 264 -19.60 7.63 -8.35
C VAL A 264 -19.16 8.98 -7.81
N GLN A 265 -19.26 9.20 -6.50
CA GLN A 265 -18.84 10.45 -5.87
C GLN A 265 -17.37 10.75 -6.07
N TRP A 266 -16.48 9.77 -5.97
CA TRP A 266 -15.07 9.95 -6.22
C TRP A 266 -14.77 10.34 -7.68
N LEU A 267 -15.48 9.75 -8.66
CA LEU A 267 -15.35 10.10 -10.05
C LEU A 267 -15.88 11.53 -10.34
N GLU A 268 -16.97 11.94 -9.69
CA GLU A 268 -17.47 13.32 -9.73
C GLU A 268 -16.41 14.32 -9.20
N TRP A 269 -15.75 14.01 -8.09
CA TRP A 269 -14.64 14.82 -7.58
C TRP A 269 -13.48 14.91 -8.56
N ARG A 270 -13.23 13.87 -9.35
CA ARG A 270 -12.24 13.86 -10.43
C ARG A 270 -12.70 14.60 -11.69
N GLY A 271 -13.99 14.97 -11.79
CA GLY A 271 -14.58 15.57 -12.99
C GLY A 271 -14.75 14.61 -14.17
N VAL A 272 -14.94 13.31 -13.89
CA VAL A 272 -15.10 12.25 -14.90
C VAL A 272 -16.29 11.36 -14.55
N GLY A 273 -16.86 10.68 -15.56
CA GLY A 273 -17.96 9.74 -15.35
C GLY A 273 -17.51 8.28 -15.27
N LEU A 274 -18.48 7.37 -15.06
CA LEU A 274 -18.24 5.92 -14.96
C LEU A 274 -17.62 5.34 -16.25
N GLU A 275 -17.87 5.93 -17.40
CA GLU A 275 -17.30 5.52 -18.68
C GLU A 275 -15.76 5.57 -18.68
N SER A 276 -15.16 6.50 -17.92
CA SER A 276 -13.69 6.63 -17.80
C SER A 276 -13.01 5.41 -17.20
N VAL A 277 -13.73 4.62 -16.41
CA VAL A 277 -13.24 3.42 -15.71
C VAL A 277 -13.90 2.12 -16.20
N ALA A 278 -14.88 2.18 -17.10
CA ALA A 278 -15.66 1.03 -17.57
C ALA A 278 -14.77 -0.10 -18.16
N HIS A 279 -13.65 0.27 -18.81
CA HIS A 279 -12.68 -0.68 -19.35
C HIS A 279 -12.07 -1.62 -18.27
N LEU A 280 -12.05 -1.20 -17.00
CA LEU A 280 -11.53 -2.01 -15.90
C LEU A 280 -12.43 -3.22 -15.60
N ALA A 281 -13.74 -3.14 -15.91
CA ALA A 281 -14.66 -4.26 -15.72
C ALA A 281 -14.30 -5.46 -16.62
N ALA A 282 -13.83 -5.22 -17.85
CA ALA A 282 -13.45 -6.25 -18.81
C ALA A 282 -12.04 -6.81 -18.56
N ALA A 283 -11.18 -6.10 -17.81
CA ALA A 283 -9.81 -6.51 -17.59
C ALA A 283 -9.74 -7.82 -16.78
N PRO A 284 -8.86 -8.78 -17.11
CA PRO A 284 -8.71 -10.01 -16.33
C PRO A 284 -8.29 -9.69 -14.88
N ALA A 285 -8.71 -10.53 -13.93
CA ALA A 285 -8.29 -10.38 -12.53
C ALA A 285 -6.76 -10.44 -12.45
N ALA A 286 -6.15 -9.52 -11.70
CA ALA A 286 -4.71 -9.51 -11.51
C ALA A 286 -4.27 -10.84 -10.88
N GLY A 287 -3.56 -11.68 -11.62
CA GLY A 287 -3.09 -12.99 -11.17
C GLY A 287 -3.52 -14.19 -12.03
N THR A 288 -4.43 -14.06 -13.01
CA THR A 288 -4.87 -15.18 -13.86
C THR A 288 -4.00 -15.43 -15.09
N GLY A 289 -3.01 -14.58 -15.36
CA GLY A 289 -2.14 -14.63 -16.55
C GLY A 289 -1.05 -15.71 -16.58
N SER A 290 -1.07 -16.73 -15.72
CA SER A 290 0.00 -17.73 -15.71
C SER A 290 -0.45 -19.20 -15.56
N LYS A 291 -1.73 -19.53 -15.70
CA LYS A 291 -2.20 -20.92 -15.46
C LYS A 291 -1.77 -21.93 -16.52
N VAL A 292 -1.55 -21.52 -17.76
CA VAL A 292 -1.27 -22.50 -18.84
C VAL A 292 0.22 -22.92 -18.89
N ARG A 293 1.16 -22.01 -18.67
CA ARG A 293 2.60 -22.35 -18.72
C ARG A 293 3.15 -22.99 -17.42
N ARG A 294 2.56 -22.69 -16.26
CA ARG A 294 2.96 -23.30 -14.97
C ARG A 294 2.52 -24.75 -14.80
N SER A 295 1.48 -25.20 -15.49
CA SER A 295 0.97 -26.57 -15.37
C SER A 295 1.99 -27.62 -15.86
N LEU A 296 2.70 -27.38 -16.95
CA LEU A 296 3.66 -28.34 -17.50
C LEU A 296 4.96 -28.41 -16.68
N VAL A 297 5.52 -27.28 -16.30
CA VAL A 297 6.74 -27.22 -15.48
C VAL A 297 6.47 -27.74 -14.05
N HIS A 298 5.30 -27.44 -13.48
CA HIS A 298 4.93 -27.95 -12.15
C HIS A 298 4.65 -29.46 -12.16
N ARG A 299 4.04 -30.00 -13.22
CA ARG A 299 3.85 -31.44 -13.41
C ARG A 299 5.19 -32.16 -13.63
N ALA A 300 6.11 -31.56 -14.38
CA ALA A 300 7.45 -32.12 -14.59
C ALA A 300 8.26 -32.12 -13.28
N ARG A 301 8.25 -31.02 -12.50
CA ARG A 301 8.88 -30.96 -11.17
C ARG A 301 8.28 -31.97 -10.19
N LYS A 302 6.96 -32.13 -10.14
CA LYS A 302 6.30 -33.12 -9.28
C LYS A 302 6.65 -34.55 -9.67
N ARG A 303 6.82 -34.86 -10.98
CA ARG A 303 7.30 -36.16 -11.45
C ARG A 303 8.76 -36.41 -11.07
N LEU A 304 9.63 -35.43 -11.25
CA LEU A 304 11.04 -35.50 -10.83
C LEU A 304 11.19 -35.70 -9.32
N PHE A 305 10.39 -35.01 -8.51
CA PHE A 305 10.41 -35.17 -7.05
C PHE A 305 9.93 -36.55 -6.59
N ARG A 306 8.92 -37.14 -7.27
CA ARG A 306 8.46 -38.51 -6.99
C ARG A 306 9.48 -39.55 -7.40
N LEU A 307 10.17 -39.35 -8.55
CA LEU A 307 11.26 -40.23 -8.98
C LEU A 307 12.46 -40.18 -8.03
N ALA A 308 12.84 -38.98 -7.57
CA ALA A 308 13.91 -38.82 -6.60
C ALA A 308 13.55 -39.45 -5.23
N ALA A 309 12.30 -39.35 -4.79
CA ALA A 309 11.83 -39.97 -3.55
C ALA A 309 11.84 -41.55 -3.67
N HIS A 310 11.44 -42.13 -4.80
CA HIS A 310 11.54 -43.58 -5.04
C HIS A 310 12.99 -44.05 -5.06
N LEU A 311 13.90 -43.32 -5.75
CA LEU A 311 15.32 -43.67 -5.76
C LEU A 311 15.96 -43.57 -4.35
N ALA A 312 15.51 -42.60 -3.50
CA ALA A 312 15.98 -42.50 -2.13
C ALA A 312 15.47 -43.65 -1.23
N GLU A 313 14.31 -44.23 -1.50
CA GLU A 313 13.80 -45.41 -0.81
C GLU A 313 14.56 -46.69 -1.22
N ASP A 314 14.92 -46.80 -2.49
CA ASP A 314 15.70 -47.95 -3.00
C ASP A 314 17.15 -47.97 -2.48
N ILE A 315 17.71 -46.85 -2.08
CA ILE A 315 19.08 -46.71 -1.52
C ILE A 315 19.12 -46.97 0.00
N LYS A 316 18.00 -46.83 0.72
CA LYS A 316 17.94 -47.05 2.18
C LYS A 316 18.41 -48.43 2.66
N PRO A 317 18.15 -49.56 1.94
CA PRO A 317 18.69 -50.87 2.33
C PRO A 317 20.22 -50.93 2.24
N TRP A 318 20.80 -50.25 1.23
CA TRP A 318 22.25 -50.29 0.97
C TRP A 318 23.06 -49.50 2.01
N MET A 319 22.53 -48.40 2.55
CA MET A 319 23.17 -47.62 3.60
C MET A 319 23.17 -48.29 4.99
N LYS A 320 22.36 -49.33 5.20
CA LYS A 320 22.32 -50.12 6.45
C LYS A 320 23.29 -51.29 6.51
N SER A 321 23.97 -51.61 5.40
CA SER A 321 24.87 -52.77 5.27
C SER A 321 26.37 -52.43 5.32
N SER A 322 26.78 -51.23 5.68
CA SER A 322 28.19 -50.91 5.87
C SER A 322 28.69 -51.50 7.21
N PRO A 323 29.77 -52.28 7.22
CA PRO A 323 30.28 -52.91 8.42
C PRO A 323 30.88 -51.85 9.37
N LYS A 324 30.55 -51.98 10.67
CA LYS A 324 31.16 -51.21 11.74
C LYS A 324 32.65 -51.47 11.77
N GLN A 325 33.47 -50.46 11.48
CA GLN A 325 34.89 -50.52 11.76
C GLN A 325 35.06 -50.44 13.29
N THR A 326 35.66 -51.47 13.91
CA THR A 326 36.16 -51.49 15.25
C THR A 326 37.42 -50.63 15.37
N PRO A 327 37.60 -49.79 16.39
CA PRO A 327 38.84 -49.03 16.57
C PRO A 327 39.98 -49.97 17.04
N PRO A 328 41.23 -49.73 16.61
CA PRO A 328 42.38 -50.48 17.11
C PRO A 328 42.71 -50.07 18.56
N HIS A 329 43.24 -51.05 19.32
CA HIS A 329 43.74 -50.95 20.68
C HIS A 329 44.86 -49.92 20.88
#